data_bcd46b9b4e6936b8ba9d940e705a612f
#
_entry.id   bcd46b9b4e6936b8ba9d940e705a612f
#
_cell.length_a   1.000
_cell.length_b   1.000
_cell.length_c   1.000
_cell.angle_alpha   90.00
_cell.angle_beta   90.00
_cell.angle_gamma   90.00
#
_symmetry.space_group_name_H-M   'P 1'
#
loop_
_entity.id
_entity.type
_entity.pdbx_description
1 polymer ?
#
loop_
_entity_poly.entity_id
_entity_poly.type
_entity_poly.pdbx_seq_one_letter_code
_entity_poly.pdbx_strand_id
1 'polypeptide(L)'
;MQNMKYIVYVSQAKEPFSTEELKALLEHSRRRNQETGISGLLIYRFNPDYNRGNFVQVLEGAEAAIDDVWRRISSDDRHHTIIVVEEDKIETRMF
;
A
#
# COMPACT_ATOMS: atom_id res chain seq x y z
N MET A 1 -9.96 -18.34 15.31
CA MET A 1 -8.89 -17.90 14.39
C MET A 1 -9.32 -16.67 13.64
N GLN A 2 -8.45 -15.68 13.52
CA GLN A 2 -8.74 -14.52 12.69
C GLN A 2 -8.59 -14.89 11.23
N ASN A 3 -9.57 -14.51 10.43
CA ASN A 3 -9.46 -14.60 8.97
C ASN A 3 -8.45 -13.57 8.49
N MET A 4 -7.54 -14.00 7.63
CA MET A 4 -6.55 -13.13 7.00
C MET A 4 -6.84 -13.00 5.52
N LYS A 5 -6.44 -11.87 4.97
CA LYS A 5 -6.48 -11.66 3.53
C LYS A 5 -5.29 -10.82 3.08
N TYR A 6 -5.07 -10.80 1.78
CA TYR A 6 -4.11 -9.90 1.15
C TYR A 6 -4.79 -9.07 0.07
N ILE A 7 -4.19 -7.94 -0.22
CA ILE A 7 -4.59 -7.11 -1.34
C ILE A 7 -3.33 -6.62 -2.06
N VAL A 8 -3.36 -6.66 -3.38
CA VAL A 8 -2.33 -6.09 -4.23
C VAL A 8 -2.96 -5.00 -5.06
N TYR A 9 -2.42 -3.81 -5.01
CA TYR A 9 -2.92 -2.71 -5.81
C TYR A 9 -1.78 -1.90 -6.42
N VAL A 10 -2.10 -1.20 -7.50
CA VAL A 10 -1.24 -0.21 -8.14
C VAL A 10 -1.93 1.13 -8.11
N SER A 11 -1.16 2.20 -8.01
CA SER A 11 -1.70 3.55 -8.08
C SER A 11 -0.68 4.52 -8.67
N GLN A 12 -1.14 5.69 -9.07
CA GLN A 12 -0.27 6.76 -9.54
C GLN A 12 -0.13 7.80 -8.44
N ALA A 13 1.08 8.27 -8.20
CA ALA A 13 1.30 9.43 -7.36
C ALA A 13 0.75 10.67 -8.07
N LYS A 14 0.07 11.53 -7.33
CA LYS A 14 -0.50 12.76 -7.88
C LYS A 14 0.59 13.70 -8.39
N GLU A 15 1.72 13.71 -7.68
CA GLU A 15 2.93 14.42 -8.06
C GLU A 15 4.13 13.53 -7.76
N PRO A 16 5.25 13.67 -8.48
CA PRO A 16 6.45 12.91 -8.16
C PRO A 16 6.92 13.16 -6.72
N PHE A 17 7.35 12.09 -6.06
CA PHE A 17 7.86 12.17 -4.70
C PHE A 17 9.37 12.41 -4.73
N SER A 18 9.84 13.33 -3.90
CA SER A 18 11.28 13.45 -3.61
C SER A 18 11.75 12.24 -2.80
N THR A 19 13.06 12.03 -2.75
CA THR A 19 13.65 10.96 -1.94
C THR A 19 13.26 11.09 -0.46
N GLU A 20 13.26 12.32 0.05
CA GLU A 20 12.90 12.59 1.45
C GLU A 20 11.43 12.35 1.73
N GLU A 21 10.56 12.79 0.84
CA GLU A 21 9.11 12.55 0.95
C GLU A 21 8.79 11.06 0.90
N LEU A 22 9.44 10.32 -0.01
CA LEU A 22 9.26 8.88 -0.14
C LEU A 22 9.71 8.15 1.12
N LYS A 23 10.85 8.54 1.68
CA LYS A 23 11.37 7.97 2.92
C LYS A 23 10.39 8.17 4.08
N ALA A 24 9.86 9.38 4.21
CA ALA A 24 8.88 9.70 5.25
C ALA A 24 7.59 8.87 5.08
N LEU A 25 7.13 8.72 3.85
CA LEU A 25 5.97 7.89 3.54
C LEU A 25 6.18 6.42 3.93
N LEU A 26 7.35 5.86 3.58
CA LEU A 26 7.68 4.47 3.91
C LEU A 26 7.75 4.24 5.41
N GLU A 27 8.38 5.16 6.15
CA GLU A 27 8.47 5.07 7.60
C GLU A 27 7.09 5.14 8.27
N HIS A 28 6.25 6.05 7.80
CA HIS A 28 4.89 6.19 8.30
C HIS A 28 4.06 4.93 8.03
N SER A 29 4.15 4.38 6.83
CA SER A 29 3.44 3.15 6.46
C SER A 29 3.87 1.97 7.29
N ARG A 30 5.19 1.80 7.50
CA ARG A 30 5.72 0.71 8.33
C ARG A 30 5.24 0.80 9.77
N ARG A 31 5.25 1.99 10.35
CA ARG A 31 4.80 2.21 11.73
C ARG A 31 3.32 1.85 11.86
N ARG A 32 2.49 2.36 10.96
CA ARG A 32 1.06 2.08 10.97
C ARG A 32 0.77 0.60 10.78
N ASN A 33 1.48 -0.05 9.85
CA ASN A 33 1.31 -1.48 9.59
C ASN A 33 1.68 -2.32 10.83
N GLN A 34 2.77 -1.97 11.52
CA GLN A 34 3.14 -2.65 12.77
C GLN A 34 2.07 -2.51 13.84
N GLU A 35 1.50 -1.31 14.01
CA GLU A 35 0.45 -1.05 14.99
C GLU A 35 -0.84 -1.83 14.71
N THR A 36 -1.14 -2.08 13.46
CA THR A 36 -2.38 -2.75 13.03
C THR A 36 -2.20 -4.23 12.70
N GLY A 37 -0.99 -4.76 12.84
CA GLY A 37 -0.70 -6.16 12.52
C GLY A 37 -0.70 -6.47 11.03
N ILE A 38 -0.46 -5.47 10.20
CA ILE A 38 -0.37 -5.63 8.75
C ILE A 38 1.10 -5.76 8.34
N SER A 39 1.38 -6.68 7.43
CA SER A 39 2.67 -6.82 6.79
C SER A 39 2.53 -6.66 5.28
N GLY A 40 3.64 -6.46 4.59
CA GLY A 40 3.59 -6.33 3.14
C GLY A 40 4.81 -5.64 2.55
N LEU A 41 4.63 -5.15 1.35
CA LEU A 41 5.70 -4.53 0.56
C LEU A 41 5.14 -3.31 -0.17
N LEU A 42 5.90 -2.22 -0.16
CA LEU A 42 5.57 -1.01 -0.93
C LEU A 42 6.73 -0.70 -1.86
N ILE A 43 6.43 -0.59 -3.14
CA ILE A 43 7.40 -0.24 -4.18
C ILE A 43 6.95 1.05 -4.84
N TYR A 44 7.87 1.99 -4.98
CA TYR A 44 7.66 3.23 -5.72
C TYR A 44 8.61 3.24 -6.93
N ARG A 45 8.07 3.60 -8.08
CA ARG A 45 8.85 3.73 -9.29
C ARG A 45 8.54 5.08 -9.95
N PHE A 46 9.58 5.83 -10.25
CA PHE A 46 9.48 7.08 -10.98
C PHE A 46 9.89 6.86 -12.44
N ASN A 47 9.05 7.33 -13.37
CA ASN A 47 9.35 7.30 -14.78
C ASN A 47 9.65 8.74 -15.26
N PRO A 48 10.92 9.06 -15.56
CA PRO A 48 11.30 10.42 -15.95
C PRO A 48 10.74 10.85 -17.31
N ASP A 49 10.47 9.91 -18.21
CA ASP A 49 9.95 10.21 -19.53
C ASP A 49 8.54 10.80 -19.47
N TYR A 50 7.75 10.38 -18.50
CA TYR A 50 6.38 10.85 -18.31
C TYR A 50 6.22 11.71 -17.06
N ASN A 51 7.30 11.95 -16.31
CA ASN A 51 7.28 12.67 -15.04
C ASN A 51 6.20 12.11 -14.10
N ARG A 52 6.13 10.78 -13.97
CA ARG A 52 5.11 10.09 -13.18
C ARG A 52 5.75 9.11 -12.20
N GLY A 53 5.17 9.09 -10.99
CA GLY A 53 5.47 8.08 -9.99
C GLY A 53 4.32 7.09 -9.88
N ASN A 54 4.65 5.82 -9.68
CA ASN A 54 3.68 4.75 -9.49
C ASN A 54 4.02 3.96 -8.24
N PHE A 55 2.97 3.52 -7.54
CA PHE A 55 3.09 2.64 -6.39
C PHE A 55 2.57 1.26 -6.74
N VAL A 56 3.25 0.24 -6.23
CA VAL A 56 2.74 -1.13 -6.14
C VAL A 56 2.82 -1.52 -4.68
N GLN A 57 1.72 -1.95 -4.10
CA GLN A 57 1.71 -2.33 -2.70
C GLN A 57 1.01 -3.66 -2.50
N VAL A 58 1.61 -4.51 -1.66
CA VAL A 58 1.01 -5.74 -1.14
C VAL A 58 0.78 -5.54 0.34
N LEU A 59 -0.42 -5.85 0.82
CA LEU A 59 -0.77 -5.78 2.23
C LEU A 59 -1.38 -7.11 2.65
N GLU A 60 -0.94 -7.64 3.78
CA GLU A 60 -1.44 -8.88 4.38
C GLU A 60 -1.77 -8.67 5.84
N GLY A 61 -2.84 -9.27 6.30
CA GLY A 61 -3.21 -9.19 7.71
C GLY A 61 -4.63 -9.67 7.96
N ALA A 62 -5.11 -9.42 9.18
CA ALA A 62 -6.49 -9.71 9.53
C ALA A 62 -7.43 -8.95 8.59
N GLU A 63 -8.49 -9.60 8.16
CA GLU A 63 -9.43 -9.06 7.19
C GLU A 63 -9.96 -7.68 7.59
N ALA A 64 -10.35 -7.52 8.86
CA ALA A 64 -10.85 -6.24 9.36
C ALA A 64 -9.78 -5.14 9.32
N ALA A 65 -8.52 -5.46 9.60
CA ALA A 65 -7.40 -4.52 9.54
C ALA A 65 -7.11 -4.09 8.10
N ILE A 66 -7.15 -5.04 7.16
CA ILE A 66 -6.97 -4.75 5.73
C ILE A 66 -8.10 -3.85 5.23
N ASP A 67 -9.34 -4.12 5.58
CA ASP A 67 -10.48 -3.31 5.16
C ASP A 67 -10.36 -1.88 5.69
N ASP A 68 -9.90 -1.70 6.93
CA ASP A 68 -9.70 -0.39 7.54
C ASP A 68 -8.58 0.39 6.84
N VAL A 69 -7.42 -0.24 6.62
CA VAL A 69 -6.31 0.44 5.96
C VAL A 69 -6.65 0.76 4.49
N TRP A 70 -7.41 -0.10 3.84
CA TRP A 70 -7.85 0.12 2.47
C TRP A 70 -8.73 1.38 2.35
N ARG A 71 -9.61 1.60 3.30
CA ARG A 71 -10.43 2.83 3.33
C ARG A 71 -9.58 4.09 3.43
N ARG A 72 -8.49 4.04 4.20
CA ARG A 72 -7.55 5.17 4.33
C ARG A 72 -6.76 5.39 3.05
N ILE A 73 -6.26 4.31 2.45
CA ILE A 73 -5.48 4.36 1.22
C ILE A 73 -6.33 4.92 0.08
N SER A 74 -7.54 4.42 -0.09
CA SER A 74 -8.40 4.83 -1.19
C SER A 74 -8.92 6.25 -1.06
N SER A 75 -8.88 6.83 0.14
CA SER A 75 -9.26 8.23 0.38
C SER A 75 -8.06 9.18 0.46
N ASP A 76 -6.83 8.68 0.37
CA ASP A 76 -5.62 9.50 0.41
C ASP A 76 -5.44 10.22 -0.92
N ASP A 77 -5.33 11.55 -0.87
CA ASP A 77 -5.25 12.39 -2.07
C ASP A 77 -3.84 12.51 -2.67
N ARG A 78 -2.84 11.85 -2.06
CA ARG A 78 -1.47 11.84 -2.59
C ARG A 78 -1.30 10.93 -3.80
N HIS A 79 -2.29 10.10 -4.08
CA HIS A 79 -2.31 9.23 -5.25
C HIS A 79 -3.71 9.18 -5.86
N HIS A 80 -3.77 8.68 -7.08
CA HIS A 80 -5.02 8.52 -7.82
C HIS A 80 -4.93 7.29 -8.73
N THR A 81 -6.01 6.99 -9.43
CA THR A 81 -6.07 5.85 -10.35
C THR A 81 -5.64 4.57 -9.63
N ILE A 82 -6.32 4.27 -8.52
CA ILE A 82 -6.04 3.08 -7.73
C ILE A 82 -6.71 1.88 -8.38
N ILE A 83 -5.93 0.86 -8.72
CA ILE A 83 -6.42 -0.36 -9.35
C ILE A 83 -6.04 -1.54 -8.48
N VAL A 84 -7.04 -2.27 -8.00
CA VAL A 84 -6.83 -3.53 -7.28
C VAL A 84 -6.46 -4.59 -8.32
N VAL A 85 -5.27 -5.15 -8.19
CA VAL A 85 -4.77 -6.19 -9.08
C VAL A 85 -5.23 -7.56 -8.62
N GLU A 86 -5.17 -7.80 -7.32
CA GLU A 86 -5.55 -9.08 -6.72
C GLU A 86 -5.96 -8.89 -5.27
N GLU A 87 -6.97 -9.64 -4.84
CA GLU A 87 -7.42 -9.67 -3.46
C GLU A 87 -7.96 -11.06 -3.16
N ASP A 88 -7.52 -11.68 -2.08
CA ASP A 88 -8.01 -13.00 -1.69
C ASP A 88 -7.72 -13.27 -0.21
N LYS A 89 -8.33 -14.32 0.31
CA LYS A 89 -8.08 -14.82 1.65
C LYS A 89 -6.82 -15.66 1.66
N ILE A 90 -6.09 -15.63 2.77
CA ILE A 90 -4.87 -16.41 2.96
C ILE A 90 -4.88 -17.09 4.32
N GLU A 91 -4.17 -18.20 4.43
CA GLU A 91 -4.02 -18.92 5.70
C GLU A 91 -2.77 -18.49 6.44
N THR A 92 -1.69 -18.19 5.72
CA THR A 92 -0.41 -17.78 6.29
C THR A 92 0.15 -16.57 5.57
N ARG A 93 0.96 -15.78 6.28
CA ARG A 93 1.61 -14.61 5.70
C ARG A 93 2.77 -15.01 4.80
N MET A 94 2.97 -14.24 3.73
CA MET A 94 4.15 -14.31 2.88
C MET A 94 5.21 -13.28 3.28
N PHE A 95 4.80 -12.24 3.97
CA PHE A 95 5.70 -11.13 4.39
C PHE A 95 5.75 -10.97 5.88
#